data_6de74e83fe26edc23fcf7069f37fd16f
#
_entry.id   6de74e83fe26edc23fcf7069f37fd16f
#
_cell.length_a   1.000
_cell.length_b   1.000
_cell.length_c   1.000
_cell.angle_alpha   90.00
_cell.angle_beta   90.00
_cell.angle_gamma   90.00
#
_symmetry.space_group_name_H-M   'P 1'
#
loop_
_entity.id
_entity.type
_entity.pdbx_description
1 polymer ?
#
loop_
_entity_poly.entity_id
_entity_poly.type
_entity_poly.pdbx_seq_one_letter_code
_entity_poly.pdbx_strand_id
1 'polypeptide(L)'
;MYMRTPRSPLAAFLLAALVSLGCDTASGSPMDREDAALDAATTTASAAASDTAREALLRRADLGRINGSPASLVWLVVISDFQCPYCKVWHDETAPLIERDYVKTGKIRVAYLNLPISSHRNAWPAHESAMCAAEQGKFFPVADAIFATQGDWKTRLDAPAYFDSLTRTLPVDHARLRACVADGQLRPLIKADYDRSSRIGIGSTPTFLIGSKVLIGAQPYEAFRRALDDALTAAGAR
;
A
#
# COMPACT_ATOMS: atom_id res chain seq x y z
N MET A 1 -25.11 5.45 55.13
CA MET A 1 -26.57 5.25 55.24
C MET A 1 -26.90 3.97 54.49
N TYR A 2 -27.21 2.93 55.27
CA TYR A 2 -27.49 1.55 54.87
C TYR A 2 -28.89 1.42 54.26
N MET A 3 -29.06 0.65 53.20
CA MET A 3 -30.29 -0.09 52.89
C MET A 3 -29.95 -1.15 51.84
N ARG A 4 -29.76 -2.33 52.22
CA ARG A 4 -30.54 -3.56 52.40
C ARG A 4 -31.38 -3.98 51.19
N THR A 5 -30.94 -5.09 50.63
CA THR A 5 -31.60 -5.99 49.67
C THR A 5 -32.89 -6.62 50.28
N PRO A 6 -33.82 -7.12 49.46
CA PRO A 6 -34.52 -8.35 49.80
C PRO A 6 -34.29 -9.50 48.78
N ARG A 7 -34.05 -10.66 49.35
CA ARG A 7 -34.19 -11.99 48.77
C ARG A 7 -35.65 -12.42 48.79
N SER A 8 -36.15 -13.13 47.80
CA SER A 8 -37.09 -14.27 47.91
C SER A 8 -37.58 -14.75 46.53
N PRO A 9 -38.24 -15.92 46.44
CA PRO A 9 -37.68 -17.26 46.59
C PRO A 9 -37.87 -18.15 45.35
N LEU A 10 -37.27 -19.34 45.41
CA LEU A 10 -37.42 -20.44 44.49
C LEU A 10 -38.88 -20.83 44.21
N ALA A 11 -39.26 -21.01 42.93
CA ALA A 11 -40.37 -21.85 42.54
C ALA A 11 -39.80 -22.87 41.53
N ALA A 12 -39.74 -24.10 41.98
CA ALA A 12 -39.41 -25.27 41.19
C ALA A 12 -40.61 -25.65 40.29
N PHE A 13 -40.47 -25.62 38.97
CA PHE A 13 -41.40 -26.27 38.04
C PHE A 13 -40.61 -27.38 37.36
N LEU A 14 -40.91 -28.63 37.79
CA LEU A 14 -40.60 -29.86 37.08
C LEU A 14 -41.50 -29.91 35.84
N LEU A 15 -40.97 -29.76 34.67
CA LEU A 15 -41.61 -30.18 33.41
C LEU A 15 -40.78 -31.31 32.81
N ALA A 16 -41.36 -32.50 32.86
CA ALA A 16 -40.87 -33.66 32.17
C ALA A 16 -41.01 -33.45 30.65
N ALA A 17 -39.87 -33.26 29.97
CA ALA A 17 -39.85 -33.29 28.51
C ALA A 17 -39.46 -34.68 28.05
N LEU A 18 -40.41 -35.34 27.40
CA LEU A 18 -40.18 -36.55 26.64
C LEU A 18 -39.16 -36.31 25.55
N VAL A 19 -37.98 -36.94 25.71
CA VAL A 19 -36.96 -37.02 24.65
C VAL A 19 -37.44 -38.08 23.67
N SER A 20 -38.04 -37.66 22.55
CA SER A 20 -38.17 -38.49 21.38
C SER A 20 -36.80 -38.62 20.72
N LEU A 21 -36.16 -39.79 20.88
CA LEU A 21 -35.02 -40.20 20.06
C LEU A 21 -35.51 -40.35 18.60
N GLY A 22 -35.41 -39.27 17.84
CA GLY A 22 -35.42 -39.34 16.38
C GLY A 22 -34.02 -39.81 15.96
N CYS A 23 -33.88 -41.05 15.59
CA CYS A 23 -32.74 -41.52 14.79
C CYS A 23 -32.90 -40.93 13.38
N ASP A 24 -32.38 -39.75 13.15
CA ASP A 24 -32.01 -39.32 11.80
C ASP A 24 -30.76 -40.10 11.39
N THR A 25 -31.02 -41.25 10.76
CA THR A 25 -29.98 -41.94 9.99
C THR A 25 -29.66 -41.05 8.77
N ALA A 26 -28.65 -40.18 8.93
CA ALA A 26 -28.01 -39.55 7.79
C ALA A 26 -27.28 -40.64 7.00
N SER A 27 -28.02 -41.27 6.10
CA SER A 27 -27.56 -42.24 5.12
C SER A 27 -26.85 -41.51 3.98
N GLY A 28 -25.71 -40.87 4.30
CA GLY A 28 -24.77 -40.45 3.28
C GLY A 28 -23.86 -41.62 2.94
N SER A 29 -23.79 -42.01 1.70
CA SER A 29 -22.88 -43.04 1.19
C SER A 29 -21.43 -42.64 1.53
N PRO A 30 -20.53 -43.62 1.80
CA PRO A 30 -19.10 -43.32 2.00
C PRO A 30 -18.47 -42.50 0.85
N MET A 31 -18.95 -42.68 -0.38
CA MET A 31 -18.52 -41.92 -1.57
C MET A 31 -18.85 -40.42 -1.46
N ASP A 32 -20.04 -40.07 -0.93
CA ASP A 32 -20.46 -38.67 -0.79
C ASP A 32 -19.59 -37.91 0.24
N ARG A 33 -18.99 -38.61 1.20
CA ARG A 33 -18.09 -38.02 2.21
C ARG A 33 -16.67 -37.85 1.69
N GLU A 34 -16.20 -38.74 0.82
CA GLU A 34 -14.88 -38.63 0.19
C GLU A 34 -14.88 -37.50 -0.83
N ASP A 35 -15.93 -37.35 -1.64
CA ASP A 35 -16.06 -36.27 -2.59
C ASP A 35 -16.14 -34.90 -1.89
N ALA A 36 -16.90 -34.77 -0.81
CA ALA A 36 -17.00 -33.54 -0.02
C ALA A 36 -15.66 -33.16 0.66
N ALA A 37 -14.88 -34.15 1.12
CA ALA A 37 -13.56 -33.92 1.70
C ALA A 37 -12.52 -33.51 0.65
N LEU A 38 -12.60 -34.08 -0.55
CA LEU A 38 -11.74 -33.75 -1.67
C LEU A 38 -12.00 -32.32 -2.16
N ASP A 39 -13.29 -31.93 -2.28
CA ASP A 39 -13.70 -30.58 -2.66
C ASP A 39 -13.26 -29.54 -1.61
N ALA A 40 -13.41 -29.83 -0.33
CA ALA A 40 -12.95 -28.97 0.75
C ALA A 40 -11.43 -28.80 0.75
N ALA A 41 -10.67 -29.89 0.54
CA ALA A 41 -9.23 -29.84 0.45
C ALA A 41 -8.75 -29.05 -0.78
N THR A 42 -9.40 -29.23 -1.93
CA THR A 42 -9.11 -28.52 -3.17
C THR A 42 -9.40 -27.03 -3.02
N THR A 43 -10.52 -26.66 -2.39
CA THR A 43 -10.88 -25.26 -2.12
C THR A 43 -9.88 -24.59 -1.18
N THR A 44 -9.47 -25.31 -0.12
CA THR A 44 -8.47 -24.78 0.85
C THR A 44 -7.10 -24.61 0.20
N ALA A 45 -6.66 -25.55 -0.62
CA ALA A 45 -5.41 -25.46 -1.36
C ALA A 45 -5.42 -24.30 -2.38
N SER A 46 -6.54 -24.09 -3.06
CA SER A 46 -6.74 -22.98 -4.00
C SER A 46 -6.72 -21.61 -3.29
N ALA A 47 -7.36 -21.49 -2.14
CA ALA A 47 -7.34 -20.29 -1.31
C ALA A 47 -5.91 -19.95 -0.83
N ALA A 48 -5.20 -20.95 -0.31
CA ALA A 48 -3.82 -20.77 0.14
C ALA A 48 -2.87 -20.36 -1.01
N ALA A 49 -3.04 -20.93 -2.20
CA ALA A 49 -2.28 -20.55 -3.39
C ALA A 49 -2.57 -19.11 -3.83
N SER A 50 -3.84 -18.67 -3.76
CA SER A 50 -4.23 -17.29 -4.09
C SER A 50 -3.67 -16.28 -3.08
N ASP A 51 -3.65 -16.60 -1.79
CA ASP A 51 -3.07 -15.74 -0.75
C ASP A 51 -1.55 -15.59 -0.93
N THR A 52 -0.84 -16.68 -1.22
CA THR A 52 0.59 -16.66 -1.51
C THR A 52 0.91 -15.82 -2.75
N ALA A 53 0.12 -15.95 -3.81
CA ALA A 53 0.30 -15.15 -5.03
C ALA A 53 0.05 -13.65 -4.77
N ARG A 54 -0.97 -13.32 -3.97
CA ARG A 54 -1.27 -11.95 -3.57
C ARG A 54 -0.16 -11.35 -2.70
N GLU A 55 0.36 -12.09 -1.73
CA GLU A 55 1.47 -11.64 -0.91
C GLU A 55 2.73 -11.37 -1.75
N ALA A 56 3.04 -12.26 -2.68
CA ALA A 56 4.15 -12.08 -3.62
C ALA A 56 3.96 -10.84 -4.52
N LEU A 57 2.73 -10.54 -4.95
CA LEU A 57 2.41 -9.31 -5.70
C LEU A 57 2.68 -8.06 -4.88
N LEU A 58 2.13 -8.00 -3.64
CA LEU A 58 2.32 -6.86 -2.73
C LEU A 58 3.80 -6.63 -2.44
N ARG A 59 4.55 -7.70 -2.20
CA ARG A 59 5.99 -7.62 -1.97
C ARG A 59 6.76 -7.09 -3.19
N ARG A 60 6.43 -7.55 -4.42
CA ARG A 60 7.07 -7.01 -5.63
C ARG A 60 6.78 -5.52 -5.79
N ALA A 61 5.55 -5.09 -5.57
CA ALA A 61 5.17 -3.68 -5.66
C ALA A 61 5.87 -2.83 -4.59
N ASP A 62 5.98 -3.34 -3.37
CA ASP A 62 6.67 -2.65 -2.27
C ASP A 62 8.17 -2.50 -2.55
N LEU A 63 8.81 -3.50 -3.12
CA LEU A 63 10.21 -3.43 -3.54
C LEU A 63 10.40 -2.56 -4.80
N GLY A 64 9.43 -2.57 -5.72
CA GLY A 64 9.49 -1.85 -6.98
C GLY A 64 9.46 -0.32 -6.86
N ARG A 65 9.04 0.22 -5.71
CA ARG A 65 9.05 1.66 -5.39
C ARG A 65 10.29 2.10 -4.60
N ILE A 66 11.30 1.25 -4.52
CA ILE A 66 12.58 1.53 -3.89
C ILE A 66 13.63 1.68 -4.98
N ASN A 67 14.43 2.74 -4.91
CA ASN A 67 15.56 3.00 -5.80
C ASN A 67 16.86 3.13 -4.99
N GLY A 68 17.99 2.77 -5.58
CA GLY A 68 19.32 2.86 -4.98
C GLY A 68 19.91 1.51 -4.57
N SER A 69 21.15 1.52 -4.16
CA SER A 69 21.92 0.32 -3.83
C SER A 69 21.37 -0.41 -2.59
N PRO A 70 21.16 -1.72 -2.63
CA PRO A 70 20.80 -2.50 -1.45
C PRO A 70 21.80 -2.41 -0.28
N ALA A 71 23.05 -2.05 -0.58
CA ALA A 71 24.10 -1.88 0.43
C ALA A 71 24.04 -0.54 1.17
N SER A 72 23.25 0.43 0.68
CA SER A 72 23.13 1.74 1.31
C SER A 72 22.42 1.65 2.66
N LEU A 73 22.98 2.24 3.69
CA LEU A 73 22.44 2.27 5.05
C LEU A 73 21.49 3.45 5.27
N VAL A 74 21.64 4.52 4.49
CA VAL A 74 20.84 5.74 4.63
C VAL A 74 19.65 5.71 3.68
N TRP A 75 18.49 6.06 4.22
CA TRP A 75 17.23 6.12 3.48
C TRP A 75 16.70 7.55 3.38
N LEU A 76 16.21 7.89 2.22
CA LEU A 76 15.29 8.99 2.00
C LEU A 76 13.90 8.39 1.78
N VAL A 77 13.00 8.54 2.74
CA VAL A 77 11.59 8.16 2.57
C VAL A 77 10.82 9.36 2.07
N VAL A 78 10.18 9.23 0.91
CA VAL A 78 9.40 10.27 0.24
C VAL A 78 7.92 9.95 0.43
N ILE A 79 7.23 10.72 1.25
CA ILE A 79 5.77 10.61 1.47
C ILE A 79 5.11 11.65 0.58
N SER A 80 4.39 11.20 -0.44
CA SER A 80 4.00 12.05 -1.56
C SER A 80 2.60 11.72 -2.09
N ASP A 81 2.05 12.68 -2.83
CA ASP A 81 0.80 12.60 -3.56
C ASP A 81 1.02 13.09 -5.00
N PHE A 82 0.66 12.28 -5.97
CA PHE A 82 0.85 12.62 -7.38
C PHE A 82 0.05 13.85 -7.83
N GLN A 83 -1.07 14.18 -7.17
CA GLN A 83 -1.85 15.36 -7.50
C GLN A 83 -1.39 16.62 -6.77
N CYS A 84 -0.54 16.50 -5.76
CA CYS A 84 -0.02 17.62 -5.00
C CYS A 84 0.93 18.49 -5.85
N PRO A 85 0.69 19.81 -6.00
CA PRO A 85 1.56 20.67 -6.80
C PRO A 85 2.97 20.78 -6.21
N TYR A 86 3.11 20.82 -4.89
CA TYR A 86 4.43 20.87 -4.24
C TYR A 86 5.21 19.55 -4.38
N CYS A 87 4.51 18.41 -4.50
CA CYS A 87 5.17 17.15 -4.83
C CYS A 87 5.76 17.18 -6.24
N LYS A 88 5.03 17.76 -7.20
CA LYS A 88 5.56 17.98 -8.55
C LYS A 88 6.77 18.90 -8.56
N VAL A 89 6.71 20.04 -7.84
CA VAL A 89 7.85 20.98 -7.74
C VAL A 89 9.10 20.25 -7.23
N TRP A 90 8.97 19.52 -6.14
CA TRP A 90 10.10 18.72 -5.61
C TRP A 90 10.61 17.67 -6.60
N HIS A 91 9.68 16.97 -7.26
CA HIS A 91 10.00 15.95 -8.26
C HIS A 91 10.79 16.51 -9.44
N ASP A 92 10.38 17.70 -9.95
CA ASP A 92 10.99 18.30 -11.10
C ASP A 92 12.33 19.00 -10.79
N GLU A 93 12.47 19.60 -9.62
CA GLU A 93 13.59 20.49 -9.30
C GLU A 93 14.64 19.83 -8.41
N THR A 94 14.22 19.08 -7.39
CA THR A 94 15.11 18.57 -6.34
C THR A 94 15.44 17.08 -6.53
N ALA A 95 14.46 16.26 -6.87
CA ALA A 95 14.67 14.81 -7.00
C ALA A 95 15.78 14.43 -8.02
N PRO A 96 15.93 15.10 -9.19
CA PRO A 96 17.00 14.77 -10.13
C PRO A 96 18.41 15.04 -9.57
N LEU A 97 18.55 16.04 -8.72
CA LEU A 97 19.83 16.37 -8.07
C LEU A 97 20.17 15.30 -7.01
N ILE A 98 19.18 14.88 -6.21
CA ILE A 98 19.34 13.79 -5.24
C ILE A 98 19.66 12.47 -5.97
N GLU A 99 18.99 12.18 -7.06
CA GLU A 99 19.26 11.00 -7.87
C GLU A 99 20.71 10.97 -8.36
N ARG A 100 21.17 12.10 -8.91
CA ARG A 100 22.54 12.24 -9.43
C ARG A 100 23.61 12.09 -8.34
N ASP A 101 23.45 12.80 -7.20
CA ASP A 101 24.53 13.01 -6.25
C ASP A 101 24.55 11.94 -5.14
N TYR A 102 23.44 11.25 -4.91
CA TYR A 102 23.30 10.30 -3.80
C TYR A 102 22.84 8.90 -4.21
N VAL A 103 21.79 8.80 -5.06
CA VAL A 103 21.22 7.49 -5.40
C VAL A 103 22.14 6.76 -6.39
N LYS A 104 22.50 7.39 -7.51
CA LYS A 104 23.39 6.81 -8.54
C LYS A 104 24.79 6.55 -8.03
N THR A 105 25.22 7.29 -7.02
CA THR A 105 26.53 7.08 -6.36
C THR A 105 26.48 5.97 -5.30
N GLY A 106 25.30 5.36 -5.08
CA GLY A 106 25.13 4.28 -4.12
C GLY A 106 25.13 4.71 -2.65
N LYS A 107 25.11 6.01 -2.36
CA LYS A 107 25.17 6.53 -0.98
C LYS A 107 23.87 6.32 -0.21
N ILE A 108 22.73 6.47 -0.87
CA ILE A 108 21.42 6.33 -0.24
C ILE A 108 20.47 5.44 -1.04
N ARG A 109 19.39 5.04 -0.38
CA ARG A 109 18.18 4.46 -1.00
C ARG A 109 17.02 5.41 -0.85
N VAL A 110 16.16 5.44 -1.86
CA VAL A 110 14.91 6.19 -1.84
C VAL A 110 13.76 5.20 -1.78
N ALA A 111 12.82 5.39 -0.86
CA ALA A 111 11.56 4.67 -0.81
C ALA A 111 10.40 5.66 -0.95
N TYR A 112 9.44 5.33 -1.82
CA TYR A 112 8.25 6.15 -2.06
C TYR A 112 7.07 5.61 -1.23
N LEU A 113 6.42 6.45 -0.43
CA LEU A 113 5.19 6.12 0.30
C LEU A 113 4.02 6.94 -0.21
N ASN A 114 2.90 6.27 -0.38
CA ASN A 114 1.69 6.86 -0.94
C ASN A 114 0.88 7.59 0.15
N LEU A 115 0.58 8.88 -0.08
CA LEU A 115 -0.31 9.65 0.78
C LEU A 115 -1.33 10.42 -0.08
N PRO A 116 -2.32 9.72 -0.69
CA PRO A 116 -3.37 10.40 -1.45
C PRO A 116 -4.19 11.30 -0.52
N ILE A 117 -4.10 12.61 -0.70
CA ILE A 117 -4.81 13.60 0.09
C ILE A 117 -6.30 13.59 -0.29
N SER A 118 -7.19 13.63 0.69
CA SER A 118 -8.63 13.46 0.48
C SER A 118 -9.27 14.52 -0.42
N SER A 119 -8.73 15.74 -0.47
CA SER A 119 -9.17 16.80 -1.38
C SER A 119 -8.69 16.63 -2.82
N HIS A 120 -7.76 15.72 -3.08
CA HIS A 120 -7.19 15.43 -4.39
C HIS A 120 -7.94 14.27 -5.05
N ARG A 121 -9.03 14.59 -5.74
CA ARG A 121 -9.99 13.61 -6.30
C ARG A 121 -9.38 12.54 -7.21
N ASN A 122 -8.29 12.88 -7.90
CA ASN A 122 -7.62 12.01 -8.87
C ASN A 122 -6.32 11.39 -8.31
N ALA A 123 -6.00 11.61 -7.03
CA ALA A 123 -4.80 11.05 -6.42
C ALA A 123 -4.83 9.52 -6.39
N TRP A 124 -5.94 8.91 -5.96
CA TRP A 124 -6.06 7.45 -5.89
C TRP A 124 -5.79 6.76 -7.22
N PRO A 125 -6.44 7.09 -8.35
CA PRO A 125 -6.14 6.48 -9.64
C PRO A 125 -4.68 6.64 -10.07
N ALA A 126 -4.04 7.77 -9.76
CA ALA A 126 -2.64 8.01 -10.05
C ALA A 126 -1.74 7.06 -9.26
N HIS A 127 -1.98 6.93 -7.94
CA HIS A 127 -1.25 6.01 -7.08
C HIS A 127 -1.45 4.54 -7.49
N GLU A 128 -2.66 4.13 -7.85
CA GLU A 128 -2.95 2.78 -8.34
C GLU A 128 -2.15 2.46 -9.60
N SER A 129 -2.12 3.38 -10.56
CA SER A 129 -1.36 3.20 -11.80
C SER A 129 0.14 3.06 -11.53
N ALA A 130 0.72 3.93 -10.68
CA ALA A 130 2.12 3.86 -10.30
C ALA A 130 2.48 2.57 -9.54
N MET A 131 1.62 2.14 -8.60
CA MET A 131 1.85 0.93 -7.82
C MET A 131 1.67 -0.34 -8.64
N CYS A 132 0.73 -0.38 -9.60
CA CYS A 132 0.61 -1.48 -10.55
C CYS A 132 1.80 -1.55 -11.52
N ALA A 133 2.47 -0.44 -11.78
CA ALA A 133 3.76 -0.45 -12.48
C ALA A 133 4.91 -0.90 -11.56
N ALA A 134 4.85 -0.59 -10.26
CA ALA A 134 5.85 -0.99 -9.28
C ALA A 134 6.03 -2.52 -9.21
N GLU A 135 4.94 -3.29 -9.29
CA GLU A 135 5.00 -4.75 -9.28
C GLU A 135 5.73 -5.34 -10.50
N GLN A 136 5.91 -4.52 -11.56
CA GLN A 136 6.70 -4.81 -12.75
C GLN A 136 8.11 -4.18 -12.70
N GLY A 137 8.50 -3.56 -11.57
CA GLY A 137 9.76 -2.81 -11.44
C GLY A 137 9.79 -1.51 -12.27
N LYS A 138 8.61 -0.94 -12.56
CA LYS A 138 8.45 0.25 -13.42
C LYS A 138 7.79 1.43 -12.69
N PHE A 139 7.88 1.47 -11.37
CA PHE A 139 7.32 2.58 -10.56
C PHE A 139 7.84 3.93 -11.04
N PHE A 140 9.16 4.13 -11.07
CA PHE A 140 9.75 5.44 -11.32
C PHE A 140 9.43 5.98 -12.73
N PRO A 141 9.58 5.21 -13.84
CA PRO A 141 9.18 5.72 -15.15
C PRO A 141 7.70 6.12 -15.24
N VAL A 142 6.81 5.41 -14.54
CA VAL A 142 5.38 5.75 -14.51
C VAL A 142 5.12 6.95 -13.60
N ALA A 143 5.77 7.04 -12.45
CA ALA A 143 5.72 8.19 -11.56
C ALA A 143 6.18 9.47 -12.26
N ASP A 144 7.30 9.42 -13.00
CA ASP A 144 7.82 10.53 -13.80
C ASP A 144 6.79 11.02 -14.82
N ALA A 145 6.17 10.10 -15.57
CA ALA A 145 5.16 10.44 -16.56
C ALA A 145 3.89 11.04 -15.93
N ILE A 146 3.45 10.51 -14.77
CA ILE A 146 2.30 11.04 -14.02
C ILE A 146 2.58 12.47 -13.56
N PHE A 147 3.76 12.76 -12.99
CA PHE A 147 4.12 14.12 -12.59
C PHE A 147 4.31 15.05 -13.78
N ALA A 148 4.98 14.60 -14.84
CA ALA A 148 5.18 15.41 -16.05
C ALA A 148 3.86 15.91 -16.63
N THR A 149 2.82 15.09 -16.59
CA THR A 149 1.49 15.39 -17.14
C THR A 149 0.46 15.83 -16.09
N GLN A 150 0.89 16.20 -14.88
CA GLN A 150 -0.04 16.54 -13.77
C GLN A 150 -1.05 17.64 -14.16
N GLY A 151 -0.64 18.61 -14.96
CA GLY A 151 -1.52 19.67 -15.47
C GLY A 151 -2.71 19.15 -16.27
N ASP A 152 -2.51 18.06 -17.02
CA ASP A 152 -3.50 17.52 -17.94
C ASP A 152 -4.59 16.70 -17.24
N TRP A 153 -4.25 16.04 -16.15
CA TRP A 153 -5.16 15.07 -15.52
C TRP A 153 -5.74 15.50 -14.16
N LYS A 154 -5.11 16.45 -13.45
CA LYS A 154 -5.50 16.77 -12.06
C LYS A 154 -6.95 17.22 -11.89
N THR A 155 -7.57 17.78 -12.94
CA THR A 155 -8.96 18.25 -12.92
C THR A 155 -9.92 17.41 -13.74
N ARG A 156 -9.45 16.35 -14.39
CA ARG A 156 -10.28 15.51 -15.25
C ARG A 156 -11.34 14.75 -14.46
N LEU A 157 -12.48 14.48 -15.10
CA LEU A 157 -13.53 13.61 -14.57
C LEU A 157 -13.26 12.14 -14.94
N ASP A 158 -12.46 11.91 -15.98
CA ASP A 158 -12.11 10.61 -16.55
C ASP A 158 -10.63 10.24 -16.31
N ALA A 159 -10.06 10.65 -15.18
CA ALA A 159 -8.65 10.42 -14.86
C ALA A 159 -8.21 8.94 -14.98
N PRO A 160 -9.01 7.93 -14.59
CA PRO A 160 -8.63 6.53 -14.81
C PRO A 160 -8.40 6.19 -16.28
N ALA A 161 -9.24 6.69 -17.20
CA ALA A 161 -9.06 6.48 -18.64
C ALA A 161 -7.82 7.23 -19.17
N TYR A 162 -7.52 8.40 -18.61
CA TYR A 162 -6.29 9.11 -18.91
C TYR A 162 -5.05 8.29 -18.54
N PHE A 163 -4.98 7.73 -17.34
CA PHE A 163 -3.85 6.90 -16.91
C PHE A 163 -3.73 5.60 -17.70
N ASP A 164 -4.85 4.98 -18.10
CA ASP A 164 -4.84 3.84 -19.02
C ASP A 164 -4.17 4.21 -20.36
N SER A 165 -4.49 5.38 -20.90
CA SER A 165 -3.88 5.88 -22.14
C SER A 165 -2.41 6.24 -21.95
N LEU A 166 -2.04 6.92 -20.87
CA LEU A 166 -0.67 7.31 -20.56
C LEU A 166 0.24 6.08 -20.45
N THR A 167 -0.19 5.06 -19.74
CA THR A 167 0.62 3.85 -19.51
C THR A 167 0.85 3.00 -20.75
N ARG A 168 0.03 3.16 -21.82
CA ARG A 168 0.29 2.51 -23.13
C ARG A 168 1.57 2.99 -23.80
N THR A 169 2.01 4.20 -23.48
CA THR A 169 3.22 4.80 -24.09
C THR A 169 4.49 4.49 -23.31
N LEU A 170 4.37 3.80 -22.17
CA LEU A 170 5.46 3.57 -21.24
C LEU A 170 5.97 2.11 -21.34
N PRO A 171 7.21 1.83 -20.87
CA PRO A 171 7.82 0.51 -20.96
C PRO A 171 7.27 -0.45 -19.88
N VAL A 172 5.96 -0.67 -19.88
CA VAL A 172 5.23 -1.58 -18.98
C VAL A 172 4.44 -2.61 -19.78
N ASP A 173 4.17 -3.77 -19.18
CA ASP A 173 3.11 -4.64 -19.66
C ASP A 173 1.76 -3.99 -19.34
N HIS A 174 1.21 -3.30 -20.34
CA HIS A 174 -0.02 -2.52 -20.19
C HIS A 174 -1.23 -3.41 -19.86
N ALA A 175 -1.33 -4.61 -20.42
CA ALA A 175 -2.46 -5.52 -20.15
C ALA A 175 -2.46 -5.95 -18.68
N ARG A 176 -1.29 -6.31 -18.15
CA ARG A 176 -1.08 -6.66 -16.75
C ARG A 176 -1.33 -5.48 -15.81
N LEU A 177 -0.83 -4.29 -16.15
CA LEU A 177 -1.06 -3.07 -15.38
C LEU A 177 -2.57 -2.77 -15.30
N ARG A 178 -3.27 -2.81 -16.43
CA ARG A 178 -4.70 -2.54 -16.50
C ARG A 178 -5.52 -3.55 -15.67
N ALA A 179 -5.20 -4.84 -15.73
CA ALA A 179 -5.84 -5.86 -14.90
C ALA A 179 -5.62 -5.57 -13.40
N CYS A 180 -4.37 -5.27 -13.00
CA CYS A 180 -4.03 -4.91 -11.63
C CYS A 180 -4.83 -3.71 -11.11
N VAL A 181 -4.99 -2.65 -11.91
CA VAL A 181 -5.80 -1.47 -11.54
C VAL A 181 -7.28 -1.82 -11.45
N ALA A 182 -7.82 -2.56 -12.43
CA ALA A 182 -9.24 -2.94 -12.47
C ALA A 182 -9.64 -3.78 -11.23
N ASP A 183 -8.76 -4.68 -10.81
CA ASP A 183 -8.98 -5.55 -9.65
C ASP A 183 -8.66 -4.85 -8.31
N GLY A 184 -8.10 -3.64 -8.33
CA GLY A 184 -7.71 -2.89 -7.13
C GLY A 184 -6.67 -3.60 -6.27
N GLN A 185 -5.82 -4.43 -6.87
CA GLN A 185 -4.93 -5.38 -6.16
C GLN A 185 -3.95 -4.68 -5.21
N LEU A 186 -3.54 -3.44 -5.53
CA LEU A 186 -2.56 -2.68 -4.73
C LEU A 186 -3.16 -1.58 -3.85
N ARG A 187 -4.48 -1.41 -3.84
CA ARG A 187 -5.17 -0.52 -2.89
C ARG A 187 -4.84 -0.78 -1.43
N PRO A 188 -4.76 -2.05 -0.96
CA PRO A 188 -4.38 -2.32 0.43
C PRO A 188 -3.00 -1.77 0.81
N LEU A 189 -2.02 -1.80 -0.11
CA LEU A 189 -0.69 -1.26 0.13
C LEU A 189 -0.70 0.27 0.19
N ILE A 190 -1.42 0.95 -0.72
CA ILE A 190 -1.61 2.40 -0.71
C ILE A 190 -2.30 2.82 0.60
N LYS A 191 -3.34 2.10 1.01
CA LYS A 191 -4.03 2.35 2.27
C LYS A 191 -3.12 2.14 3.49
N ALA A 192 -2.30 1.11 3.49
CA ALA A 192 -1.35 0.85 4.57
C ALA A 192 -0.32 1.99 4.73
N ASP A 193 0.14 2.59 3.63
CA ASP A 193 1.01 3.76 3.64
C ASP A 193 0.29 4.98 4.23
N TYR A 194 -0.95 5.24 3.79
CA TYR A 194 -1.79 6.32 4.32
C TYR A 194 -1.98 6.17 5.84
N ASP A 195 -2.40 4.98 6.29
CA ASP A 195 -2.65 4.70 7.71
C ASP A 195 -1.35 4.83 8.53
N ARG A 196 -0.21 4.39 7.98
CA ARG A 196 1.10 4.52 8.64
C ARG A 196 1.49 5.98 8.81
N SER A 197 1.37 6.78 7.75
CA SER A 197 1.65 8.22 7.76
C SER A 197 0.77 8.94 8.78
N SER A 198 -0.52 8.64 8.78
CA SER A 198 -1.49 9.23 9.73
C SER A 198 -1.15 8.89 11.18
N ARG A 199 -0.77 7.64 11.48
CA ARG A 199 -0.42 7.21 12.85
C ARG A 199 0.80 7.94 13.43
N ILE A 200 1.73 8.37 12.57
CA ILE A 200 2.91 9.14 13.00
C ILE A 200 2.73 10.65 12.82
N GLY A 201 1.48 11.11 12.61
CA GLY A 201 1.13 12.52 12.53
C GLY A 201 1.50 13.21 11.22
N ILE A 202 1.81 12.45 10.15
CA ILE A 202 2.11 13.02 8.83
C ILE A 202 0.81 13.09 8.02
N GLY A 203 0.33 14.34 7.79
CA GLY A 203 -0.91 14.61 7.04
C GLY A 203 -0.71 15.58 5.87
N SER A 204 0.54 15.91 5.50
CA SER A 204 0.85 16.83 4.41
C SER A 204 1.90 16.26 3.46
N THR A 205 1.85 16.70 2.20
CA THR A 205 2.76 16.27 1.13
C THR A 205 3.41 17.46 0.43
N PRO A 206 4.66 17.33 -0.03
CA PRO A 206 5.55 16.22 0.26
C PRO A 206 6.09 16.30 1.69
N THR A 207 6.32 15.15 2.32
CA THR A 207 7.05 15.04 3.57
C THR A 207 8.16 14.00 3.41
N PHE A 208 9.33 14.26 3.99
CA PHE A 208 10.52 13.45 3.80
C PHE A 208 11.12 13.04 5.15
N LEU A 209 11.51 11.77 5.25
CA LEU A 209 12.21 11.24 6.43
C LEU A 209 13.63 10.87 6.03
N ILE A 210 14.63 11.40 6.77
CA ILE A 210 16.05 11.16 6.55
C ILE A 210 16.70 10.93 7.93
N GLY A 211 16.99 9.68 8.27
CA GLY A 211 17.40 9.35 9.63
C GLY A 211 16.37 9.80 10.66
N SER A 212 16.76 10.68 11.58
CA SER A 212 15.87 11.29 12.58
C SER A 212 15.25 12.61 12.13
N LYS A 213 15.60 13.11 10.93
CA LYS A 213 15.12 14.41 10.42
C LYS A 213 13.84 14.25 9.60
N VAL A 214 12.95 15.22 9.75
CA VAL A 214 11.74 15.38 8.93
C VAL A 214 11.83 16.70 8.19
N LEU A 215 11.71 16.64 6.86
CA LEU A 215 11.57 17.83 6.01
C LEU A 215 10.14 17.86 5.47
N ILE A 216 9.51 19.04 5.48
CA ILE A 216 8.12 19.23 5.02
C ILE A 216 8.10 20.23 3.88
N GLY A 217 7.33 19.92 2.83
CA GLY A 217 7.18 20.76 1.65
C GLY A 217 8.32 20.63 0.65
N ALA A 218 8.20 21.29 -0.49
CA ALA A 218 9.21 21.32 -1.55
C ALA A 218 10.39 22.23 -1.13
N GLN A 219 11.18 21.72 -0.20
CA GLN A 219 12.39 22.42 0.25
C GLN A 219 13.45 22.44 -0.85
N PRO A 220 14.33 23.46 -0.88
CA PRO A 220 15.41 23.54 -1.85
C PRO A 220 16.42 22.41 -1.63
N TYR A 221 17.12 22.00 -2.70
CA TYR A 221 18.12 20.94 -2.70
C TYR A 221 19.11 21.01 -1.54
N GLU A 222 19.59 22.20 -1.18
CA GLU A 222 20.55 22.41 -0.10
C GLU A 222 20.05 21.95 1.29
N ALA A 223 18.74 21.95 1.53
CA ALA A 223 18.16 21.42 2.76
C ALA A 223 18.30 19.88 2.80
N PHE A 224 18.03 19.22 1.66
CA PHE A 224 18.23 17.78 1.51
C PHE A 224 19.69 17.38 1.60
N ARG A 225 20.57 18.12 0.92
CA ARG A 225 22.02 17.88 0.95
C ARG A 225 22.54 17.84 2.38
N ARG A 226 22.23 18.87 3.19
CA ARG A 226 22.64 18.92 4.60
C ARG A 226 22.08 17.75 5.40
N ALA A 227 20.80 17.42 5.23
CA ALA A 227 20.17 16.33 5.97
C ALA A 227 20.75 14.96 5.60
N LEU A 228 21.03 14.74 4.31
CA LEU A 228 21.62 13.49 3.79
C LEU A 228 23.08 13.35 4.21
N ASP A 229 23.88 14.41 4.12
CA ASP A 229 25.29 14.40 4.54
C ASP A 229 25.42 14.13 6.04
N ASP A 230 24.56 14.72 6.88
CA ASP A 230 24.50 14.44 8.31
C ASP A 230 24.13 12.99 8.60
N ALA A 231 23.13 12.44 7.88
CA ALA A 231 22.71 11.05 8.04
C ALA A 231 23.80 10.05 7.59
N LEU A 232 24.51 10.34 6.50
CA LEU A 232 25.66 9.54 6.03
C LEU A 232 26.78 9.55 7.05
N THR A 233 27.10 10.72 7.62
CA THR A 233 28.12 10.84 8.67
C THR A 233 27.72 10.02 9.91
N ALA A 234 26.48 10.13 10.35
CA ALA A 234 25.96 9.38 11.50
C ALA A 234 25.97 7.85 11.27
N ALA A 235 25.77 7.41 10.02
CA ALA A 235 25.82 5.99 9.64
C ALA A 235 27.26 5.46 9.43
N GLY A 236 28.29 6.30 9.55
CA GLY A 236 29.68 5.92 9.26
C GLY A 236 29.92 5.63 7.77
N ALA A 237 29.03 6.03 6.89
CA ALA A 237 29.16 5.87 5.45
C ALA A 237 30.01 7.03 4.89
N ARG A 238 31.12 6.69 4.25
CA ARG A 238 32.02 7.64 3.58
C ARG A 238 31.95 7.51 2.07
#